data_05d6b0886c4c41e2eee84307cf5e6542
#
_entry.id   05d6b0886c4c41e2eee84307cf5e6542
#
_cell.length_a   1.000
_cell.length_b   1.000
_cell.length_c   1.000
_cell.angle_alpha   90.00
_cell.angle_beta   90.00
_cell.angle_gamma   90.00
#
_symmetry.space_group_name_H-M   'P 1'
#
loop_
_entity.id
_entity.type
_entity.pdbx_description
1 polymer ?
#
loop_
_entity_poly.entity_id
_entity_poly.type
_entity_poly.pdbx_seq_one_letter_code
_entity_poly.pdbx_strand_id
1 'polypeptide(L)'
;NGRRRQRQMCIRDRYSHNQLYGRWTVNLKKTEPKKWNRALRVALTTNKHTCRLWSATDVLLMEPWEVSGHPYIAILGPDVVIKETRVGDLIEHMNQKKFQKRRLKTLLLDQGFFAGVGNYLRSEILFTSGLHPDRTIASLSEDEKIALAKESLFLSRQSYDVPGITIELKLYDRLRESGFSRGQARHWVFTRNDKECHRCNSLIVHTRPGGRRLDYCPKCQI
;
A
#
# COMPACT_ATOMS: atom_id res chain seq x y z
N ASN A 1 2.81 -23.79 -45.19
CA ASN A 1 3.96 -23.19 -44.52
C ASN A 1 3.49 -22.47 -43.23
N GLY A 2 3.24 -23.24 -42.17
CA GLY A 2 2.86 -22.71 -40.87
C GLY A 2 4.10 -22.17 -40.16
N ARG A 3 4.24 -20.85 -40.10
CA ARG A 3 5.19 -20.23 -39.19
C ARG A 3 4.71 -20.46 -37.75
N ARG A 4 5.29 -21.45 -37.04
CA ARG A 4 5.20 -21.55 -35.59
C ARG A 4 5.76 -20.25 -35.00
N ARG A 5 4.89 -19.41 -34.47
CA ARG A 5 5.30 -18.34 -33.56
C ARG A 5 5.89 -19.02 -32.33
N GLN A 6 7.22 -19.05 -32.23
CA GLN A 6 7.88 -19.35 -30.98
C GLN A 6 7.40 -18.28 -29.98
N ARG A 7 6.57 -18.69 -29.00
CA ARG A 7 6.37 -17.92 -27.80
C ARG A 7 7.75 -17.94 -27.10
N GLN A 8 8.49 -16.84 -27.20
CA GLN A 8 9.57 -16.59 -26.28
C GLN A 8 8.94 -16.51 -24.89
N MET A 9 8.97 -17.60 -24.15
CA MET A 9 8.75 -17.57 -22.71
C MET A 9 9.83 -16.66 -22.15
N CYS A 10 9.45 -15.71 -21.26
CA CYS A 10 10.40 -14.94 -20.50
C CYS A 10 11.23 -15.92 -19.68
N ILE A 11 12.47 -16.14 -20.08
CA ILE A 11 13.37 -17.11 -19.45
C ILE A 11 13.86 -16.57 -18.09
N ARG A 12 13.70 -15.25 -17.84
CA ARG A 12 14.18 -14.59 -16.63
C ARG A 12 13.22 -13.52 -16.17
N ASP A 13 13.03 -13.42 -14.87
CA ASP A 13 12.28 -12.37 -14.20
C ASP A 13 13.18 -11.19 -13.83
N ARG A 14 12.58 -10.01 -13.76
CA ARG A 14 13.26 -8.79 -13.33
C ARG A 14 12.66 -8.30 -12.04
N TYR A 15 13.45 -8.36 -10.99
CA TYR A 15 13.13 -7.71 -9.74
C TYR A 15 13.62 -6.25 -9.75
N SER A 16 12.79 -5.32 -9.31
CA SER A 16 13.21 -3.94 -9.04
C SER A 16 12.57 -3.41 -7.77
N HIS A 17 13.38 -2.89 -6.86
CA HIS A 17 12.88 -2.20 -5.67
C HIS A 17 12.86 -0.70 -5.93
N ASN A 18 11.66 -0.17 -6.13
CA ASN A 18 11.47 1.21 -6.58
C ASN A 18 11.41 2.23 -5.43
N GLN A 19 11.24 1.79 -4.19
CA GLN A 19 10.96 2.67 -3.05
C GLN A 19 9.84 3.69 -3.36
N LEU A 20 9.91 4.90 -2.77
CA LEU A 20 8.91 5.96 -3.01
C LEU A 20 9.16 6.74 -4.32
N TYR A 21 10.37 6.70 -4.84
CA TYR A 21 10.79 7.57 -5.95
C TYR A 21 11.03 6.82 -7.27
N GLY A 22 11.14 5.50 -7.22
CA GLY A 22 11.34 4.70 -8.41
C GLY A 22 10.10 4.68 -9.31
N ARG A 23 10.32 4.74 -10.61
CA ARG A 23 9.23 4.76 -11.58
C ARG A 23 9.62 4.11 -12.89
N TRP A 24 8.73 3.26 -13.39
CA TRP A 24 8.77 2.79 -14.77
C TRP A 24 8.02 3.75 -15.69
N THR A 25 8.59 4.02 -16.86
CA THR A 25 7.95 4.79 -17.94
C THR A 25 8.07 4.04 -19.24
N VAL A 26 7.03 4.09 -20.05
CA VAL A 26 7.02 3.53 -21.42
C VAL A 26 6.71 4.66 -22.39
N ASN A 27 7.58 4.87 -23.36
CA ASN A 27 7.43 5.88 -24.39
C ASN A 27 7.73 5.29 -25.77
N LEU A 28 7.28 5.92 -26.84
CA LEU A 28 7.75 5.58 -28.17
C LEU A 28 9.27 5.74 -28.25
N LYS A 29 9.95 4.88 -29.02
CA LYS A 29 11.42 4.86 -29.14
C LYS A 29 12.00 6.23 -29.49
N LYS A 30 11.31 6.99 -30.36
CA LYS A 30 11.73 8.32 -30.84
C LYS A 30 11.43 9.45 -29.82
N THR A 31 10.68 9.17 -28.73
CA THR A 31 10.31 10.20 -27.76
C THR A 31 11.45 10.42 -26.79
N GLU A 32 11.97 11.63 -26.75
CA GLU A 32 12.89 12.08 -25.71
C GLU A 32 12.21 12.03 -24.34
N PRO A 33 12.83 11.38 -23.32
CA PRO A 33 12.26 11.39 -21.98
C PRO A 33 12.30 12.79 -21.38
N LYS A 34 11.27 13.17 -20.62
CA LYS A 34 11.35 14.38 -19.80
C LYS A 34 12.61 14.36 -18.95
N LYS A 35 13.35 15.48 -18.93
CA LYS A 35 14.47 15.64 -18.01
C LYS A 35 13.91 15.63 -16.58
N TRP A 36 14.17 14.55 -15.84
CA TRP A 36 13.79 14.41 -14.46
C TRP A 36 15.04 14.48 -13.58
N ASN A 37 14.90 15.03 -12.40
CA ASN A 37 15.95 14.92 -11.39
C ASN A 37 15.97 13.50 -10.78
N ARG A 38 16.12 12.48 -11.64
CA ARG A 38 16.08 11.05 -11.30
C ARG A 38 17.11 10.29 -12.12
N ALA A 39 17.88 9.43 -11.46
CA ALA A 39 18.86 8.59 -12.14
C ALA A 39 18.16 7.51 -13.00
N LEU A 40 18.54 7.40 -14.26
CA LEU A 40 18.15 6.27 -15.11
C LEU A 40 18.92 5.02 -14.68
N ARG A 41 18.22 3.95 -14.34
CA ARG A 41 18.79 2.68 -13.88
C ARG A 41 18.81 1.62 -14.97
N VAL A 42 17.70 1.50 -15.71
CA VAL A 42 17.55 0.53 -16.80
C VAL A 42 16.78 1.15 -17.95
N ALA A 43 17.18 0.84 -19.17
CA ALA A 43 16.42 1.13 -20.38
C ALA A 43 16.31 -0.15 -21.23
N LEU A 44 15.08 -0.53 -21.57
CA LEU A 44 14.77 -1.67 -22.42
C LEU A 44 14.10 -1.15 -23.67
N THR A 45 14.75 -1.33 -24.81
CA THR A 45 14.28 -0.79 -26.08
C THR A 45 13.84 -1.92 -27.01
N THR A 46 12.66 -1.75 -27.56
CA THR A 46 12.12 -2.57 -28.64
C THR A 46 12.15 -1.79 -29.95
N ASN A 47 11.65 -2.36 -31.02
CA ASN A 47 11.55 -1.65 -32.33
C ASN A 47 10.66 -0.40 -32.22
N LYS A 48 9.63 -0.39 -31.36
CA LYS A 48 8.63 0.69 -31.26
C LYS A 48 8.71 1.50 -29.96
N HIS A 49 9.07 0.90 -28.84
CA HIS A 49 9.02 1.52 -27.50
C HIS A 49 10.32 1.39 -26.75
N THR A 50 10.53 2.30 -25.81
CA THR A 50 11.55 2.19 -24.77
C THR A 50 10.88 2.26 -23.39
N CYS A 51 11.12 1.23 -22.58
CA CYS A 51 10.74 1.17 -21.17
C CYS A 51 11.94 1.59 -20.32
N ARG A 52 11.78 2.56 -19.42
CA ARG A 52 12.86 3.11 -18.59
C ARG A 52 12.49 3.01 -17.11
N LEU A 53 13.44 2.54 -16.31
CA LEU A 53 13.36 2.53 -14.85
C LEU A 53 14.20 3.65 -14.28
N TRP A 54 13.59 4.46 -13.44
CA TRP A 54 14.20 5.62 -12.79
C TRP A 54 14.27 5.43 -11.28
N SER A 55 15.41 5.78 -10.67
CA SER A 55 15.62 5.85 -9.20
C SER A 55 15.31 4.56 -8.42
N ALA A 56 15.48 3.38 -9.01
CA ALA A 56 15.41 2.12 -8.28
C ALA A 56 16.68 1.90 -7.46
N THR A 57 16.54 1.34 -6.25
CA THR A 57 17.68 0.94 -5.41
C THR A 57 18.30 -0.36 -5.89
N ASP A 58 17.45 -1.37 -6.09
CA ASP A 58 17.89 -2.70 -6.50
C ASP A 58 17.27 -3.07 -7.84
N VAL A 59 18.08 -3.63 -8.71
CA VAL A 59 17.66 -4.18 -10.00
C VAL A 59 18.39 -5.50 -10.18
N LEU A 60 17.65 -6.60 -10.17
CA LEU A 60 18.16 -7.94 -10.33
C LEU A 60 17.50 -8.64 -11.51
N LEU A 61 18.27 -9.45 -12.19
CA LEU A 61 17.79 -10.41 -13.17
C LEU A 61 17.82 -11.78 -12.50
N MET A 62 16.66 -12.43 -12.44
CA MET A 62 16.48 -13.67 -11.68
C MET A 62 15.83 -14.72 -12.56
N GLU A 63 16.11 -15.98 -12.27
CA GLU A 63 15.31 -17.08 -12.82
C GLU A 63 13.96 -17.14 -12.08
N PRO A 64 12.85 -17.58 -12.72
CA PRO A 64 11.51 -17.59 -12.10
C PRO A 64 11.44 -18.31 -10.75
N TRP A 65 12.21 -19.37 -10.57
CA TRP A 65 12.26 -20.16 -9.32
C TRP A 65 13.08 -19.47 -8.20
N GLU A 66 13.90 -18.50 -8.51
CA GLU A 66 14.68 -17.73 -7.50
C GLU A 66 13.86 -16.59 -6.87
N VAL A 67 12.79 -16.15 -7.51
CA VAL A 67 11.99 -14.99 -7.10
C VAL A 67 11.45 -15.16 -5.68
N SER A 68 10.88 -16.32 -5.35
CA SER A 68 10.33 -16.59 -4.01
C SER A 68 11.39 -16.63 -2.92
N GLY A 69 12.64 -16.97 -3.26
CA GLY A 69 13.79 -16.98 -2.35
C GLY A 69 14.47 -15.61 -2.18
N HIS A 70 14.07 -14.59 -2.93
CA HIS A 70 14.66 -13.26 -2.80
C HIS A 70 14.47 -12.72 -1.37
N PRO A 71 15.52 -12.19 -0.68
CA PRO A 71 15.46 -11.82 0.74
C PRO A 71 14.30 -10.88 1.08
N TYR A 72 13.98 -9.92 0.21
CA TYR A 72 12.86 -9.01 0.44
C TYR A 72 11.51 -9.69 0.20
N ILE A 73 11.39 -10.55 -0.82
CA ILE A 73 10.12 -11.22 -1.15
C ILE A 73 9.81 -12.30 -0.11
N ALA A 74 10.82 -13.05 0.33
CA ALA A 74 10.67 -14.13 1.30
C ALA A 74 10.15 -13.67 2.69
N ILE A 75 10.34 -12.40 3.05
CA ILE A 75 9.86 -11.86 4.34
C ILE A 75 8.49 -11.22 4.26
N LEU A 76 7.89 -11.08 3.06
CA LEU A 76 6.58 -10.45 2.91
C LEU A 76 5.49 -11.28 3.59
N GLY A 77 4.60 -10.60 4.29
CA GLY A 77 3.35 -11.17 4.79
C GLY A 77 2.29 -11.25 3.68
N PRO A 78 1.07 -11.66 4.02
CA PRO A 78 -0.05 -11.68 3.07
C PRO A 78 -0.23 -10.32 2.41
N ASP A 79 -0.33 -10.31 1.07
CA ASP A 79 -0.57 -9.08 0.31
C ASP A 79 -2.06 -8.73 0.34
N VAL A 80 -2.36 -7.55 0.89
CA VAL A 80 -3.74 -7.08 1.10
C VAL A 80 -4.45 -6.62 -0.19
N VAL A 81 -3.73 -6.49 -1.31
CA VAL A 81 -4.30 -6.08 -2.61
C VAL A 81 -4.69 -7.31 -3.43
N ILE A 82 -3.96 -8.41 -3.32
CA ILE A 82 -4.22 -9.64 -4.07
C ILE A 82 -5.62 -10.18 -3.74
N LYS A 83 -6.40 -10.48 -4.77
CA LYS A 83 -7.82 -10.91 -4.63
C LYS A 83 -7.99 -12.22 -3.89
N GLU A 84 -7.02 -13.10 -4.00
CA GLU A 84 -6.98 -14.42 -3.38
C GLU A 84 -6.78 -14.35 -1.86
N THR A 85 -6.14 -13.30 -1.35
CA THR A 85 -5.95 -13.09 0.10
C THR A 85 -7.30 -12.87 0.79
N ARG A 86 -7.60 -13.71 1.78
CA ARG A 86 -8.87 -13.73 2.52
C ARG A 86 -8.68 -13.22 3.95
N VAL A 87 -9.78 -12.88 4.61
CA VAL A 87 -9.81 -12.47 6.01
C VAL A 87 -9.17 -13.54 6.91
N GLY A 88 -9.47 -14.82 6.67
CA GLY A 88 -8.88 -15.93 7.43
C GLY A 88 -7.37 -15.97 7.36
N ASP A 89 -6.77 -15.74 6.18
CA ASP A 89 -5.32 -15.74 5.99
C ASP A 89 -4.65 -14.63 6.82
N LEU A 90 -5.29 -13.45 6.89
CA LEU A 90 -4.80 -12.34 7.72
C LEU A 90 -4.92 -12.64 9.22
N ILE A 91 -6.01 -13.27 9.66
CA ILE A 91 -6.21 -13.65 11.07
C ILE A 91 -5.19 -14.70 11.50
N GLU A 92 -5.00 -15.74 10.70
CA GLU A 92 -3.98 -16.77 10.95
C GLU A 92 -2.59 -16.14 11.07
N HIS A 93 -2.26 -15.24 10.13
CA HIS A 93 -0.98 -14.55 10.14
C HIS A 93 -0.80 -13.63 11.37
N MET A 94 -1.85 -12.87 11.76
CA MET A 94 -1.85 -12.03 12.97
C MET A 94 -1.60 -12.83 14.25
N ASN A 95 -2.06 -14.07 14.31
CA ASN A 95 -1.95 -14.90 15.50
C ASN A 95 -0.53 -15.45 15.75
N GLN A 96 0.41 -15.24 14.84
CA GLN A 96 1.81 -15.63 15.04
C GLN A 96 2.41 -14.91 16.26
N LYS A 97 3.15 -15.65 17.07
CA LYS A 97 3.76 -15.18 18.33
C LYS A 97 4.59 -13.90 18.19
N LYS A 98 5.29 -13.75 17.05
CA LYS A 98 6.18 -12.59 16.75
C LYS A 98 5.44 -11.26 16.67
N PHE A 99 4.11 -11.24 16.45
CA PHE A 99 3.32 -10.01 16.29
C PHE A 99 2.56 -9.59 17.55
N GLN A 100 2.33 -10.50 18.49
CA GLN A 100 1.39 -10.32 19.59
C GLN A 100 1.65 -9.08 20.45
N LYS A 101 2.91 -8.78 20.75
CA LYS A 101 3.31 -7.67 21.64
C LYS A 101 3.62 -6.36 20.91
N ARG A 102 3.51 -6.35 19.58
CA ARG A 102 3.84 -5.18 18.77
C ARG A 102 2.65 -4.24 18.65
N ARG A 103 2.89 -2.93 18.75
CA ARG A 103 1.84 -1.91 18.63
C ARG A 103 1.41 -1.75 17.18
N LEU A 104 0.09 -1.61 16.95
CA LEU A 104 -0.52 -1.50 15.62
C LEU A 104 0.08 -0.37 14.79
N LYS A 105 0.39 0.79 15.44
CA LYS A 105 1.00 1.96 14.77
C LYS A 105 2.32 1.68 14.05
N THR A 106 3.08 0.69 14.49
CA THR A 106 4.34 0.29 13.86
C THR A 106 4.19 -1.00 13.05
N LEU A 107 3.35 -1.90 13.54
CA LEU A 107 3.16 -3.22 12.96
C LEU A 107 2.56 -3.15 11.55
N LEU A 108 1.55 -2.31 11.33
CA LEU A 108 0.91 -2.15 10.02
C LEU A 108 1.83 -1.57 8.92
N LEU A 109 2.99 -1.03 9.28
CA LEU A 109 4.00 -0.61 8.30
C LEU A 109 5.05 -1.67 7.99
N ASP A 110 5.05 -2.76 8.76
CA ASP A 110 5.93 -3.89 8.52
C ASP A 110 5.37 -4.73 7.36
N GLN A 111 6.10 -4.77 6.26
CA GLN A 111 5.68 -5.54 5.09
C GLN A 111 5.68 -7.05 5.35
N GLY A 112 6.37 -7.51 6.38
CA GLY A 112 6.30 -8.89 6.88
C GLY A 112 5.04 -9.18 7.69
N PHE A 113 4.26 -8.14 8.06
CA PHE A 113 2.95 -8.29 8.70
C PHE A 113 1.85 -8.31 7.63
N PHE A 114 1.61 -7.18 6.95
CA PHE A 114 0.69 -7.07 5.82
C PHE A 114 1.38 -6.35 4.67
N ALA A 115 1.72 -7.08 3.61
CA ALA A 115 2.33 -6.49 2.44
C ALA A 115 1.34 -5.56 1.72
N GLY A 116 1.85 -4.41 1.27
CA GLY A 116 1.07 -3.39 0.56
C GLY A 116 0.53 -2.25 1.45
N VAL A 117 0.53 -2.39 2.78
CA VAL A 117 0.07 -1.33 3.68
C VAL A 117 1.15 -0.24 3.80
N GLY A 118 0.79 0.98 3.41
CA GLY A 118 1.63 2.17 3.53
C GLY A 118 1.11 3.16 4.57
N ASN A 119 1.76 4.32 4.60
CA ASN A 119 1.57 5.29 5.68
C ASN A 119 0.13 5.81 5.83
N TYR A 120 -0.53 6.16 4.72
CA TYR A 120 -1.92 6.62 4.77
C TYR A 120 -2.88 5.46 5.07
N LEU A 121 -2.69 4.29 4.43
CA LEU A 121 -3.54 3.11 4.68
C LEU A 121 -3.51 2.70 6.16
N ARG A 122 -2.35 2.75 6.82
CA ARG A 122 -2.25 2.49 8.25
C ARG A 122 -3.20 3.37 9.08
N SER A 123 -3.22 4.69 8.84
CA SER A 123 -4.09 5.61 9.56
C SER A 123 -5.57 5.32 9.29
N GLU A 124 -5.91 5.08 8.04
CA GLU A 124 -7.26 4.82 7.58
C GLU A 124 -7.81 3.48 8.07
N ILE A 125 -7.01 2.41 7.96
CA ILE A 125 -7.37 1.07 8.47
C ILE A 125 -7.64 1.11 9.98
N LEU A 126 -6.75 1.74 10.76
CA LEU A 126 -6.95 1.89 12.20
C LEU A 126 -8.22 2.69 12.54
N PHE A 127 -8.51 3.73 11.76
CA PHE A 127 -9.73 4.52 11.95
C PHE A 127 -10.99 3.73 11.63
N THR A 128 -11.04 3.05 10.47
CA THR A 128 -12.25 2.33 10.06
C THR A 128 -12.51 1.10 10.93
N SER A 129 -11.48 0.45 11.42
CA SER A 129 -11.59 -0.65 12.40
C SER A 129 -11.82 -0.18 13.85
N GLY A 130 -11.81 1.13 14.14
CA GLY A 130 -12.06 1.67 15.49
C GLY A 130 -10.92 1.47 16.49
N LEU A 131 -9.72 1.09 16.03
CA LEU A 131 -8.63 0.66 16.89
C LEU A 131 -7.63 1.79 17.18
N HIS A 132 -7.34 1.99 18.48
CA HIS A 132 -6.30 2.93 18.89
C HIS A 132 -4.91 2.48 18.40
N PRO A 133 -4.08 3.39 17.87
CA PRO A 133 -2.77 3.05 17.33
C PRO A 133 -1.80 2.35 18.29
N ASP A 134 -1.97 2.54 19.58
CA ASP A 134 -1.12 1.95 20.61
C ASP A 134 -1.55 0.55 21.07
N ARG A 135 -2.72 0.06 20.63
CA ARG A 135 -3.15 -1.32 20.87
C ARG A 135 -2.15 -2.32 20.29
N THR A 136 -2.12 -3.51 20.86
CA THR A 136 -1.31 -4.64 20.38
C THR A 136 -2.23 -5.75 19.88
N ILE A 137 -1.73 -6.67 19.05
CA ILE A 137 -2.55 -7.81 18.58
C ILE A 137 -3.09 -8.62 19.76
N ALA A 138 -2.27 -8.84 20.80
CA ALA A 138 -2.69 -9.59 22.00
C ALA A 138 -3.81 -8.90 22.80
N SER A 139 -4.02 -7.59 22.64
CA SER A 139 -5.08 -6.84 23.30
C SER A 139 -6.40 -6.81 22.53
N LEU A 140 -6.43 -7.35 21.31
CA LEU A 140 -7.61 -7.34 20.46
C LEU A 140 -8.49 -8.54 20.73
N SER A 141 -9.81 -8.32 20.78
CA SER A 141 -10.81 -9.38 20.70
C SER A 141 -10.80 -10.03 19.31
N GLU A 142 -11.44 -11.19 19.17
CA GLU A 142 -11.55 -11.84 17.86
C GLU A 142 -12.35 -10.99 16.86
N ASP A 143 -13.41 -10.30 17.31
CA ASP A 143 -14.18 -9.38 16.46
C ASP A 143 -13.33 -8.19 15.99
N GLU A 144 -12.48 -7.64 16.87
CA GLU A 144 -11.56 -6.56 16.51
C GLU A 144 -10.49 -7.03 15.50
N LYS A 145 -9.99 -8.27 15.64
CA LYS A 145 -9.08 -8.86 14.64
C LYS A 145 -9.76 -9.06 13.30
N ILE A 146 -11.01 -9.52 13.31
CA ILE A 146 -11.83 -9.66 12.10
C ILE A 146 -12.06 -8.30 11.44
N ALA A 147 -12.38 -7.27 12.23
CA ALA A 147 -12.56 -5.91 11.72
C ALA A 147 -11.27 -5.38 11.11
N LEU A 148 -10.13 -5.51 11.80
CA LEU A 148 -8.81 -5.10 11.29
C LEU A 148 -8.47 -5.79 9.96
N ALA A 149 -8.71 -7.10 9.85
CA ALA A 149 -8.45 -7.86 8.64
C ALA A 149 -9.37 -7.43 7.48
N LYS A 150 -10.68 -7.28 7.73
CA LYS A 150 -11.66 -6.83 6.72
C LYS A 150 -11.31 -5.45 6.19
N GLU A 151 -11.04 -4.49 7.08
CA GLU A 151 -10.70 -3.12 6.71
C GLU A 151 -9.35 -3.03 5.99
N SER A 152 -8.38 -3.86 6.36
CA SER A 152 -7.09 -3.94 5.65
C SER A 152 -7.26 -4.37 4.20
N LEU A 153 -8.08 -5.38 3.92
CA LEU A 153 -8.38 -5.81 2.55
C LEU A 153 -9.23 -4.79 1.80
N PHE A 154 -10.31 -4.32 2.43
CA PHE A 154 -11.27 -3.43 1.79
C PHE A 154 -10.62 -2.11 1.36
N LEU A 155 -9.98 -1.40 2.29
CA LEU A 155 -9.38 -0.08 2.00
C LEU A 155 -8.19 -0.18 1.04
N SER A 156 -7.39 -1.23 1.14
CA SER A 156 -6.26 -1.41 0.24
C SER A 156 -6.73 -1.64 -1.19
N ARG A 157 -7.74 -2.47 -1.40
CA ARG A 157 -8.34 -2.75 -2.71
C ARG A 157 -9.09 -1.53 -3.25
N GLN A 158 -9.92 -0.88 -2.44
CA GLN A 158 -10.58 0.37 -2.84
C GLN A 158 -9.57 1.44 -3.27
N SER A 159 -8.50 1.62 -2.48
CA SER A 159 -7.45 2.60 -2.78
C SER A 159 -6.60 2.25 -4.00
N TYR A 160 -6.56 0.99 -4.39
CA TYR A 160 -5.94 0.52 -5.63
C TYR A 160 -6.86 0.79 -6.83
N ASP A 161 -8.13 0.41 -6.74
CA ASP A 161 -9.13 0.55 -7.81
C ASP A 161 -9.48 2.03 -8.07
N VAL A 162 -9.61 2.82 -7.00
CA VAL A 162 -9.84 4.28 -7.06
C VAL A 162 -8.66 4.98 -6.38
N PRO A 163 -7.59 5.32 -7.14
CA PRO A 163 -6.28 5.65 -6.60
C PRO A 163 -6.27 6.65 -5.45
N GLY A 164 -5.90 6.16 -4.26
CA GLY A 164 -5.69 6.97 -3.06
C GLY A 164 -6.95 7.52 -2.39
N ILE A 165 -8.14 6.96 -2.68
CA ILE A 165 -9.39 7.29 -1.98
C ILE A 165 -9.70 6.16 -0.99
N THR A 166 -9.85 6.50 0.28
CA THR A 166 -10.12 5.57 1.38
C THR A 166 -11.45 5.85 2.09
N ILE A 167 -12.02 7.02 1.89
CA ILE A 167 -13.37 7.37 2.39
C ILE A 167 -14.44 6.68 1.53
N GLU A 168 -15.65 6.56 2.05
CA GLU A 168 -16.80 6.09 1.26
C GLU A 168 -17.00 6.95 0.01
N LEU A 169 -17.19 6.32 -1.16
CA LEU A 169 -17.28 7.03 -2.44
C LEU A 169 -18.43 8.05 -2.46
N LYS A 170 -19.59 7.70 -1.88
CA LYS A 170 -20.72 8.63 -1.75
C LYS A 170 -20.40 9.86 -0.91
N LEU A 171 -19.61 9.70 0.16
CA LEU A 171 -19.16 10.83 0.98
C LEU A 171 -18.11 11.62 0.26
N TYR A 172 -17.20 10.96 -0.44
CA TYR A 172 -16.20 11.64 -1.28
C TYR A 172 -16.87 12.55 -2.30
N ASP A 173 -17.87 12.05 -3.04
CA ASP A 173 -18.57 12.84 -4.07
C ASP A 173 -19.28 14.06 -3.45
N ARG A 174 -20.00 13.89 -2.35
CA ARG A 174 -20.63 15.02 -1.61
C ARG A 174 -19.61 16.07 -1.16
N LEU A 175 -18.45 15.65 -0.65
CA LEU A 175 -17.40 16.59 -0.25
C LEU A 175 -16.83 17.34 -1.47
N ARG A 176 -16.67 16.66 -2.60
CA ARG A 176 -16.22 17.28 -3.85
C ARG A 176 -17.23 18.32 -4.38
N GLU A 177 -18.52 18.01 -4.34
CA GLU A 177 -19.62 18.91 -4.69
C GLU A 177 -19.68 20.13 -3.76
N SER A 178 -19.34 19.96 -2.46
CA SER A 178 -19.22 21.03 -1.48
C SER A 178 -17.94 21.87 -1.62
N GLY A 179 -17.14 21.68 -2.69
CA GLY A 179 -15.96 22.49 -3.00
C GLY A 179 -14.64 22.02 -2.37
N PHE A 180 -14.64 20.89 -1.63
CA PHE A 180 -13.38 20.35 -1.12
C PHE A 180 -12.47 19.88 -2.26
N SER A 181 -11.18 20.18 -2.18
CA SER A 181 -10.19 19.62 -3.11
C SER A 181 -10.11 18.08 -2.97
N ARG A 182 -9.62 17.40 -4.01
CA ARG A 182 -9.38 15.95 -3.93
C ARG A 182 -8.53 15.56 -2.72
N GLY A 183 -7.51 16.33 -2.40
CA GLY A 183 -6.62 16.09 -1.26
C GLY A 183 -7.35 16.13 0.09
N GLN A 184 -8.32 17.03 0.24
CA GLN A 184 -9.11 17.23 1.46
C GLN A 184 -10.23 16.17 1.62
N ALA A 185 -10.79 15.69 0.51
CA ALA A 185 -11.96 14.80 0.49
C ALA A 185 -11.62 13.30 0.57
N ARG A 186 -10.40 12.89 0.26
CA ARG A 186 -10.07 11.49 -0.05
C ARG A 186 -9.83 10.56 1.15
N HIS A 187 -9.67 11.10 2.37
CA HIS A 187 -9.30 10.34 3.55
C HIS A 187 -10.20 10.61 4.74
N TRP A 188 -10.37 9.61 5.61
CA TRP A 188 -11.07 9.75 6.88
C TRP A 188 -10.29 10.61 7.87
N VAL A 189 -9.02 10.30 8.06
CA VAL A 189 -8.16 10.94 9.07
C VAL A 189 -6.81 11.40 8.53
N PHE A 190 -6.22 10.69 7.56
CA PHE A 190 -4.86 10.98 7.10
C PHE A 190 -4.77 12.37 6.45
N THR A 191 -3.80 13.19 6.90
CA THR A 191 -3.61 14.61 6.56
C THR A 191 -4.75 15.56 7.01
N ARG A 192 -5.56 15.12 7.97
CA ARG A 192 -6.67 15.92 8.49
C ARG A 192 -6.50 16.34 9.96
N ASN A 193 -5.24 16.40 10.46
CA ASN A 193 -4.99 16.96 11.80
C ASN A 193 -5.64 18.33 11.98
N ASP A 194 -6.13 18.60 13.19
CA ASP A 194 -6.85 19.82 13.55
C ASP A 194 -8.15 20.07 12.74
N LYS A 195 -8.64 19.07 12.03
CA LYS A 195 -9.96 19.07 11.38
C LYS A 195 -10.91 18.15 12.13
N GLU A 196 -12.19 18.46 12.03
CA GLU A 196 -13.24 17.64 12.62
C GLU A 196 -13.31 16.25 11.99
N CYS A 197 -13.48 15.24 12.82
CA CYS A 197 -13.73 13.86 12.38
C CYS A 197 -15.09 13.78 11.68
N HIS A 198 -15.15 13.17 10.52
CA HIS A 198 -16.41 12.99 9.77
C HIS A 198 -17.45 12.11 10.47
N ARG A 199 -17.07 11.37 11.54
CA ARG A 199 -17.99 10.50 12.29
C ARG A 199 -18.48 11.12 13.61
N CYS A 200 -17.61 11.84 14.34
CA CYS A 200 -17.91 12.27 15.71
C CYS A 200 -17.58 13.73 16.00
N ASN A 201 -17.14 14.50 15.02
CA ASN A 201 -16.74 15.91 15.09
C ASN A 201 -15.59 16.26 16.04
N SER A 202 -14.98 15.27 16.72
CA SER A 202 -13.75 15.51 17.51
C SER A 202 -12.58 15.82 16.60
N LEU A 203 -11.63 16.63 17.05
CA LEU A 203 -10.45 16.97 16.27
C LEU A 203 -9.54 15.76 16.03
N ILE A 204 -9.06 15.60 14.81
CA ILE A 204 -8.09 14.59 14.44
C ILE A 204 -6.72 14.96 15.02
N VAL A 205 -6.09 13.98 15.68
CA VAL A 205 -4.77 14.12 16.31
C VAL A 205 -3.69 13.61 15.37
N HIS A 206 -2.54 14.29 15.38
CA HIS A 206 -1.36 13.93 14.61
C HIS A 206 -0.20 13.47 15.50
N THR A 207 0.46 12.37 15.10
CA THR A 207 1.68 11.86 15.74
C THR A 207 2.69 11.39 14.69
N ARG A 208 3.94 11.14 15.12
CA ARG A 208 5.02 10.65 14.22
C ARG A 208 5.79 9.47 14.82
N PRO A 209 5.15 8.32 15.03
CA PRO A 209 5.86 7.14 15.53
C PRO A 209 6.92 6.70 14.51
N GLY A 210 8.17 6.60 14.96
CA GLY A 210 9.31 6.27 14.08
C GLY A 210 9.53 7.29 12.94
N GLY A 211 9.19 8.57 13.17
CA GLY A 211 9.34 9.64 12.18
C GLY A 211 8.26 9.67 11.07
N ARG A 212 7.37 8.69 11.02
CA ARG A 212 6.33 8.57 9.98
C ARG A 212 4.98 9.09 10.46
N ARG A 213 4.34 9.94 9.64
CA ARG A 213 3.05 10.55 9.94
C ARG A 213 1.97 9.50 10.25
N LEU A 214 1.26 9.68 11.36
CA LEU A 214 0.05 8.96 11.73
C LEU A 214 -0.99 9.97 12.21
N ASP A 215 -2.19 9.92 11.64
CA ASP A 215 -3.33 10.71 12.08
C ASP A 215 -4.43 9.75 12.58
N TYR A 216 -5.13 10.11 13.65
CA TYR A 216 -6.19 9.29 14.23
C TYR A 216 -7.24 10.14 14.96
N CYS A 217 -8.43 9.60 15.15
CA CYS A 217 -9.48 10.24 15.95
C CYS A 217 -9.47 9.66 17.38
N PRO A 218 -9.21 10.48 18.43
CA PRO A 218 -9.11 9.97 19.80
C PRO A 218 -10.44 9.49 20.39
N LYS A 219 -11.58 9.86 19.79
CA LYS A 219 -12.91 9.43 20.24
C LYS A 219 -13.41 8.18 19.52
N CYS A 220 -13.12 8.03 18.22
CA CYS A 220 -13.56 6.87 17.44
C CYS A 220 -12.65 5.65 17.58
N GLN A 221 -11.41 5.84 18.03
CA GLN A 221 -10.40 4.79 18.12
C GLN A 221 -10.02 4.55 19.58
N ILE A 222 -10.44 3.43 20.12
CA ILE A 222 -10.28 3.03 21.52
C ILE A 222 -9.42 1.77 21.70
#